data_677c0fb65e6b9077070667d6b517b050
#
_entry.id   677c0fb65e6b9077070667d6b517b050
#
_cell.length_a   1.000
_cell.length_b   1.000
_cell.length_c   1.000
_cell.angle_alpha   90.00
_cell.angle_beta   90.00
_cell.angle_gamma   90.00
#
_symmetry.space_group_name_H-M   'P 1'
#
loop_
_entity.id
_entity.type
_entity.pdbx_description
1 polymer ?
#
loop_
_entity_poly.entity_id
_entity_poly.type
_entity_poly.pdbx_seq_one_letter_code
_entity_poly.pdbx_strand_id
1 'polypeptide(L)'
;MRIAICDDEDQERLNIEALVKRYAPELSIVLFSSADELLAAAKTTFFPLIFLDIEMDDTNGFDAAEELMSGSAKPLIVFVTKSTEYTIRGYDVAFHYLVKPLNEAKFHEVLKRALRLIIPQYFTFSSNGELYRIPVQGILYFESRNYMLFVHTQQQIYKARLSLKEVEPQLSSANFLRIHASFLINLHHVTHITKDDIEMQDHQLIKISRNRKKDVIAAFTKFARENI
;
A
#
# COMPACT_ATOMS: atom_id res chain seq x y z
N MET A 1 5.57 -13.80 -4.77
CA MET A 1 6.26 -12.74 -3.99
C MET A 1 6.75 -13.37 -2.70
N ARG A 2 7.99 -13.10 -2.27
CA ARG A 2 8.56 -13.62 -1.01
C ARG A 2 8.44 -12.57 0.08
N ILE A 3 8.03 -13.00 1.28
CA ILE A 3 8.06 -12.20 2.50
C ILE A 3 8.92 -12.89 3.54
N ALA A 4 9.41 -12.15 4.52
CA ALA A 4 10.22 -12.69 5.61
C ALA A 4 9.44 -12.65 6.93
N ILE A 5 9.68 -13.65 7.77
CA ILE A 5 9.27 -13.70 9.18
C ILE A 5 10.53 -14.00 9.98
N CYS A 6 10.88 -13.13 10.90
CA CYS A 6 12.06 -13.25 11.75
C CYS A 6 11.67 -13.12 13.22
N ASP A 7 11.94 -14.15 13.99
CA ASP A 7 11.64 -14.28 15.41
C ASP A 7 12.48 -15.43 15.98
N ASP A 8 13.07 -15.34 17.14
CA ASP A 8 13.89 -16.40 17.71
C ASP A 8 13.04 -17.56 18.28
N GLU A 9 11.77 -17.30 18.60
CA GLU A 9 10.82 -18.30 19.09
C GLU A 9 10.17 -19.07 17.93
N ASP A 10 10.45 -20.38 17.78
CA ASP A 10 9.86 -21.24 16.76
C ASP A 10 8.33 -21.16 16.69
N GLN A 11 7.69 -21.16 17.86
CA GLN A 11 6.24 -21.15 17.96
C GLN A 11 5.63 -19.85 17.40
N GLU A 12 6.28 -18.71 17.64
CA GLU A 12 5.82 -17.41 17.13
C GLU A 12 6.02 -17.32 15.63
N ARG A 13 7.16 -17.82 15.08
CA ARG A 13 7.34 -17.91 13.61
C ARG A 13 6.23 -18.72 12.95
N LEU A 14 5.90 -19.89 13.52
CA LEU A 14 4.85 -20.77 13.00
C LEU A 14 3.45 -20.14 13.13
N ASN A 15 3.18 -19.41 14.20
CA ASN A 15 1.92 -18.68 14.39
C ASN A 15 1.74 -17.62 13.31
N ILE A 16 2.77 -16.79 13.07
CA ILE A 16 2.74 -15.77 12.04
C ILE A 16 2.59 -16.40 10.65
N GLU A 17 3.36 -17.45 10.36
CA GLU A 17 3.26 -18.19 9.10
C GLU A 17 1.85 -18.73 8.86
N ALA A 18 1.23 -19.34 9.87
CA ALA A 18 -0.14 -19.85 9.78
C ALA A 18 -1.16 -18.75 9.47
N LEU A 19 -1.02 -17.59 10.11
CA LEU A 19 -1.87 -16.42 9.82
C LEU A 19 -1.67 -15.90 8.41
N VAL A 20 -0.42 -15.76 7.95
CA VAL A 20 -0.14 -15.34 6.56
C VAL A 20 -0.72 -16.34 5.58
N LYS A 21 -0.50 -17.65 5.76
CA LYS A 21 -1.04 -18.70 4.87
C LYS A 21 -2.56 -18.71 4.83
N ARG A 22 -3.23 -18.38 5.94
CA ARG A 22 -4.70 -18.28 6.00
C ARG A 22 -5.25 -17.15 5.14
N TYR A 23 -4.61 -15.97 5.15
CA TYR A 23 -5.14 -14.77 4.52
C TYR A 23 -4.50 -14.43 3.17
N ALA A 24 -3.33 -15.00 2.87
CA ALA A 24 -2.58 -14.78 1.63
C ALA A 24 -1.78 -16.03 1.24
N PRO A 25 -2.46 -17.15 0.91
CA PRO A 25 -1.83 -18.45 0.64
C PRO A 25 -0.88 -18.44 -0.56
N GLU A 26 -1.00 -17.46 -1.44
CA GLU A 26 -0.14 -17.28 -2.63
C GLU A 26 1.25 -16.72 -2.31
N LEU A 27 1.48 -16.25 -1.08
CA LEU A 27 2.78 -15.71 -0.68
C LEU A 27 3.77 -16.82 -0.36
N SER A 28 5.01 -16.66 -0.82
CA SER A 28 6.13 -17.48 -0.42
C SER A 28 6.75 -16.89 0.85
N ILE A 29 6.85 -17.68 1.91
CA ILE A 29 7.34 -17.25 3.21
C ILE A 29 8.74 -17.82 3.41
N VAL A 30 9.65 -17.00 3.93
CA VAL A 30 10.96 -17.42 4.41
C VAL A 30 11.03 -17.11 5.90
N LEU A 31 11.37 -18.12 6.69
CA LEU A 31 11.51 -18.04 8.14
C LEU A 31 12.97 -17.84 8.51
N PHE A 32 13.23 -16.95 9.45
CA PHE A 32 14.56 -16.69 10.02
C PHE A 32 14.48 -16.79 11.54
N SER A 33 15.48 -17.41 12.14
CA SER A 33 15.58 -17.59 13.59
C SER A 33 16.40 -16.47 14.27
N SER A 34 17.07 -15.61 13.46
CA SER A 34 17.84 -14.48 13.96
C SER A 34 17.85 -13.33 12.98
N ALA A 35 18.11 -12.11 13.48
CA ALA A 35 18.30 -10.94 12.66
C ALA A 35 19.48 -11.08 11.70
N ASP A 36 20.57 -11.72 12.12
CA ASP A 36 21.76 -11.94 11.30
C ASP A 36 21.48 -12.82 10.08
N GLU A 37 20.68 -13.88 10.23
CA GLU A 37 20.22 -14.69 9.11
C GLU A 37 19.38 -13.89 8.12
N LEU A 38 18.46 -13.07 8.63
CA LEU A 38 17.63 -12.19 7.81
C LEU A 38 18.49 -11.17 7.04
N LEU A 39 19.42 -10.49 7.70
CA LEU A 39 20.32 -9.51 7.10
C LEU A 39 21.23 -10.14 6.04
N ALA A 40 21.77 -11.33 6.32
CA ALA A 40 22.56 -12.08 5.35
C ALA A 40 21.76 -12.43 4.09
N ALA A 41 20.51 -12.89 4.25
CA ALA A 41 19.61 -13.21 3.14
C ALA A 41 19.18 -11.96 2.37
N ALA A 42 18.97 -10.84 3.05
CA ALA A 42 18.55 -9.57 2.45
C ALA A 42 19.62 -8.96 1.51
N LYS A 43 20.90 -9.35 1.64
CA LYS A 43 21.96 -8.94 0.70
C LYS A 43 21.77 -9.47 -0.72
N THR A 44 21.05 -10.59 -0.87
CA THR A 44 20.84 -11.25 -2.16
C THR A 44 19.36 -11.36 -2.56
N THR A 45 18.45 -11.19 -1.64
CA THR A 45 17.00 -11.35 -1.85
C THR A 45 16.24 -10.19 -1.22
N PHE A 46 15.44 -9.50 -2.03
CA PHE A 46 14.55 -8.46 -1.51
C PHE A 46 13.25 -9.06 -0.95
N PHE A 47 12.95 -8.71 0.30
CA PHE A 47 11.71 -9.05 0.98
C PHE A 47 10.84 -7.79 1.12
N PRO A 48 9.80 -7.59 0.31
CA PRO A 48 8.99 -6.36 0.35
C PRO A 48 8.16 -6.20 1.63
N LEU A 49 7.95 -7.28 2.39
CA LEU A 49 7.30 -7.28 3.69
C LEU A 49 8.08 -8.18 4.64
N ILE A 50 8.36 -7.67 5.83
CA ILE A 50 9.08 -8.37 6.88
C ILE A 50 8.27 -8.26 8.16
N PHE A 51 7.92 -9.39 8.77
CA PHE A 51 7.49 -9.48 10.16
C PHE A 51 8.72 -9.75 11.00
N LEU A 52 9.01 -8.89 11.96
CA LEU A 52 10.27 -8.87 12.71
C LEU A 52 10.02 -8.71 14.20
N ASP A 53 10.51 -9.66 15.00
CA ASP A 53 10.55 -9.44 16.44
C ASP A 53 11.65 -8.42 16.77
N ILE A 54 11.41 -7.63 17.82
CA ILE A 54 12.36 -6.67 18.33
C ILE A 54 13.31 -7.35 19.33
N GLU A 55 12.75 -8.19 20.20
CA GLU A 55 13.46 -8.80 21.32
C GLU A 55 13.97 -10.18 20.91
N MET A 56 15.17 -10.25 20.34
CA MET A 56 15.89 -11.48 19.98
C MET A 56 17.24 -11.51 20.69
N ASP A 57 17.75 -12.73 20.94
CA ASP A 57 18.93 -12.95 21.78
C ASP A 57 20.23 -12.33 21.22
N ASP A 58 20.39 -12.28 19.89
CA ASP A 58 21.64 -11.81 19.23
C ASP A 58 21.55 -10.31 18.86
N THR A 59 21.12 -10.03 17.63
CA THR A 59 20.94 -8.64 17.14
C THR A 59 19.53 -8.17 17.42
N ASN A 60 19.40 -7.02 18.06
CA ASN A 60 18.08 -6.42 18.29
C ASN A 60 17.38 -6.17 16.94
N GLY A 61 16.11 -6.58 16.85
CA GLY A 61 15.34 -6.43 15.61
C GLY A 61 15.20 -4.99 15.14
N PHE A 62 15.34 -4.02 16.05
CA PHE A 62 15.32 -2.60 15.70
C PHE A 62 16.57 -2.20 14.90
N ASP A 63 17.76 -2.63 15.34
CA ASP A 63 19.02 -2.33 14.66
C ASP A 63 19.04 -3.00 13.27
N ALA A 64 18.50 -4.23 13.18
CA ALA A 64 18.32 -4.92 11.90
C ALA A 64 17.38 -4.18 10.95
N ALA A 65 16.29 -3.61 11.48
CA ALA A 65 15.36 -2.81 10.69
C ALA A 65 15.99 -1.53 10.15
N GLU A 66 16.81 -0.82 10.95
CA GLU A 66 17.57 0.35 10.49
C GLU A 66 18.52 -0.01 9.36
N GLU A 67 19.26 -1.13 9.47
CA GLU A 67 20.13 -1.61 8.40
C GLU A 67 19.35 -1.92 7.12
N LEU A 68 18.23 -2.64 7.22
CA LEU A 68 17.36 -2.94 6.08
C LEU A 68 16.81 -1.67 5.41
N MET A 69 16.46 -0.64 6.20
CA MET A 69 15.92 0.64 5.71
C MET A 69 17.01 1.56 5.13
N SER A 70 18.29 1.31 5.40
CA SER A 70 19.40 2.06 4.82
C SER A 70 19.65 1.71 3.34
N GLY A 71 19.13 0.58 2.86
CA GLY A 71 19.25 0.12 1.49
C GLY A 71 18.46 0.97 0.48
N SER A 72 18.74 0.78 -0.82
CA SER A 72 18.03 1.47 -1.92
C SER A 72 16.57 1.01 -2.07
N ALA A 73 16.27 -0.25 -1.75
CA ALA A 73 14.93 -0.81 -1.73
C ALA A 73 14.49 -0.97 -0.27
N LYS A 74 13.49 -0.21 0.13
CA LYS A 74 12.99 -0.19 1.50
C LYS A 74 11.83 -1.18 1.66
N PRO A 75 11.95 -2.19 2.53
CA PRO A 75 10.84 -3.09 2.84
C PRO A 75 9.78 -2.39 3.71
N LEU A 76 8.56 -2.92 3.74
CA LEU A 76 7.62 -2.64 4.82
C LEU A 76 7.96 -3.56 6.00
N ILE A 77 8.24 -2.98 7.16
CA ILE A 77 8.57 -3.72 8.37
C ILE A 77 7.39 -3.64 9.35
N VAL A 78 6.88 -4.81 9.71
CA VAL A 78 5.87 -4.96 10.76
C VAL A 78 6.58 -5.58 11.95
N PHE A 79 6.75 -4.79 13.02
CA PHE A 79 7.27 -5.34 14.26
C PHE A 79 6.22 -6.19 14.97
N VAL A 80 6.63 -7.35 15.48
CA VAL A 80 5.81 -8.27 16.26
C VAL A 80 6.53 -8.52 17.58
N THR A 81 6.10 -7.89 18.68
CA THR A 81 6.87 -7.86 19.94
C THR A 81 5.98 -8.04 21.17
N LYS A 82 6.57 -8.48 22.26
CA LYS A 82 5.90 -8.54 23.58
C LYS A 82 5.85 -7.18 24.27
N SER A 83 6.77 -6.27 23.94
CA SER A 83 6.89 -4.97 24.58
C SER A 83 6.22 -3.85 23.78
N THR A 84 5.52 -2.97 24.48
CA THR A 84 4.92 -1.75 23.94
C THR A 84 5.84 -0.53 24.04
N GLU A 85 6.98 -0.66 24.75
CA GLU A 85 7.88 0.48 25.03
C GLU A 85 8.62 0.98 23.77
N TYR A 86 8.81 0.11 22.78
CA TYR A 86 9.51 0.44 21.53
C TYR A 86 8.69 1.23 20.53
N THR A 87 7.40 1.44 20.76
CA THR A 87 6.52 2.19 19.84
C THR A 87 6.96 3.64 19.65
N ILE A 88 7.70 4.22 20.60
CA ILE A 88 8.16 5.62 20.57
C ILE A 88 9.45 5.80 19.75
N ARG A 89 10.35 4.81 19.72
CA ARG A 89 11.62 4.88 18.99
C ARG A 89 11.53 4.54 17.51
N GLY A 90 10.52 3.81 17.09
CA GLY A 90 10.44 3.19 15.76
C GLY A 90 9.59 3.92 14.73
N TYR A 91 9.17 5.15 14.98
CA TYR A 91 8.26 5.87 14.07
C TYR A 91 8.79 6.03 12.63
N ASP A 92 10.12 6.07 12.45
CA ASP A 92 10.73 6.29 11.14
C ASP A 92 11.02 5.00 10.35
N VAL A 93 10.97 3.83 11.00
CA VAL A 93 11.40 2.54 10.45
C VAL A 93 10.24 1.58 10.24
N ALA A 94 9.24 1.62 11.12
CA ALA A 94 8.14 0.67 11.16
C ALA A 94 6.96 1.10 10.29
N PHE A 95 6.47 0.17 9.47
CA PHE A 95 5.15 0.30 8.85
C PHE A 95 4.03 0.12 9.89
N HIS A 96 4.20 -0.83 10.82
CA HIS A 96 3.23 -1.10 11.89
C HIS A 96 3.84 -1.90 13.03
N TYR A 97 3.15 -1.86 14.19
CA TYR A 97 3.46 -2.67 15.38
C TYR A 97 2.30 -3.60 15.72
N LEU A 98 2.62 -4.86 15.96
CA LEU A 98 1.71 -5.88 16.48
C LEU A 98 2.26 -6.39 17.81
N VAL A 99 1.41 -6.42 18.83
CA VAL A 99 1.79 -6.88 20.17
C VAL A 99 1.39 -8.33 20.33
N LYS A 100 2.32 -9.16 20.83
CA LYS A 100 2.06 -10.57 21.21
C LYS A 100 1.23 -10.64 22.52
N PRO A 101 0.23 -11.53 22.64
CA PRO A 101 -0.22 -12.47 21.62
C PRO A 101 -0.98 -11.79 20.48
N LEU A 102 -0.78 -12.27 19.26
CA LEU A 102 -1.36 -11.66 18.06
C LEU A 102 -2.88 -11.72 18.06
N ASN A 103 -3.52 -10.54 17.92
CA ASN A 103 -4.93 -10.46 17.60
C ASN A 103 -5.12 -10.72 16.09
N GLU A 104 -5.84 -11.80 15.75
CA GLU A 104 -6.01 -12.23 14.36
C GLU A 104 -6.68 -11.18 13.48
N ALA A 105 -7.70 -10.46 13.96
CA ALA A 105 -8.40 -9.44 13.19
C ALA A 105 -7.45 -8.25 12.88
N LYS A 106 -6.66 -7.82 13.87
CA LYS A 106 -5.66 -6.78 13.71
C LYS A 106 -4.54 -7.20 12.75
N PHE A 107 -4.05 -8.43 12.88
CA PHE A 107 -3.06 -9.00 11.97
C PHE A 107 -3.55 -8.97 10.52
N HIS A 108 -4.78 -9.46 10.29
CA HIS A 108 -5.38 -9.45 8.96
C HIS A 108 -5.50 -8.04 8.38
N GLU A 109 -5.91 -7.05 9.18
CA GLU A 109 -5.98 -5.65 8.76
C GLU A 109 -4.61 -5.12 8.31
N VAL A 110 -3.57 -5.34 9.13
CA VAL A 110 -2.19 -4.91 8.86
C VAL A 110 -1.63 -5.61 7.62
N LEU A 111 -1.77 -6.93 7.52
CA LEU A 111 -1.34 -7.70 6.35
C LEU A 111 -2.02 -7.20 5.07
N LYS A 112 -3.34 -7.01 5.09
CA LYS A 112 -4.11 -6.49 3.97
C LYS A 112 -3.65 -5.09 3.55
N ARG A 113 -3.34 -4.22 4.51
CA ARG A 113 -2.80 -2.87 4.24
C ARG A 113 -1.40 -2.95 3.62
N ALA A 114 -0.51 -3.77 4.17
CA ALA A 114 0.83 -3.98 3.63
C ALA A 114 0.79 -4.51 2.19
N LEU A 115 -0.01 -5.56 1.94
CA LEU A 115 -0.14 -6.16 0.61
C LEU A 115 -0.66 -5.19 -0.45
N ARG A 116 -1.56 -4.27 -0.09
CA ARG A 116 -2.02 -3.21 -1.00
C ARG A 116 -0.90 -2.28 -1.46
N LEU A 117 0.11 -2.05 -0.63
CA LEU A 117 1.24 -1.17 -0.94
C LEU A 117 2.30 -1.87 -1.79
N ILE A 118 2.53 -3.16 -1.55
CA ILE A 118 3.62 -3.91 -2.19
C ILE A 118 3.20 -4.72 -3.43
N ILE A 119 1.89 -5.08 -3.54
CA ILE A 119 1.38 -5.78 -4.71
C ILE A 119 0.88 -4.76 -5.72
N PRO A 120 1.52 -4.64 -6.90
CA PRO A 120 1.04 -3.74 -7.95
C PRO A 120 -0.38 -4.12 -8.37
N GLN A 121 -1.32 -3.22 -8.18
CA GLN A 121 -2.66 -3.35 -8.75
C GLN A 121 -2.63 -2.87 -10.20
N TYR A 122 -3.36 -3.57 -11.07
CA TYR A 122 -3.44 -3.22 -12.49
C TYR A 122 -4.89 -2.96 -12.89
N PHE A 123 -5.07 -1.91 -13.68
CA PHE A 123 -6.32 -1.65 -14.38
C PHE A 123 -6.21 -2.21 -15.80
N THR A 124 -7.15 -3.06 -16.17
CA THR A 124 -7.17 -3.72 -17.50
C THR A 124 -8.40 -3.24 -18.27
N PHE A 125 -8.19 -2.81 -19.52
CA PHE A 125 -9.25 -2.33 -20.38
C PHE A 125 -8.88 -2.51 -21.88
N SER A 126 -9.91 -2.48 -22.75
CA SER A 126 -9.70 -2.50 -24.20
C SER A 126 -9.77 -1.10 -24.78
N SER A 127 -8.84 -0.77 -25.68
CA SER A 127 -8.79 0.48 -26.43
C SER A 127 -8.40 0.17 -27.88
N ASN A 128 -9.18 0.62 -28.85
CA ASN A 128 -8.93 0.42 -30.29
C ASN A 128 -8.68 -1.06 -30.71
N GLY A 129 -9.32 -2.01 -30.00
CA GLY A 129 -9.15 -3.45 -30.25
C GLY A 129 -7.95 -4.09 -29.56
N GLU A 130 -7.13 -3.31 -28.88
CA GLU A 130 -5.97 -3.76 -28.09
C GLU A 130 -6.32 -3.84 -26.60
N LEU A 131 -5.71 -4.79 -25.89
CA LEU A 131 -5.87 -4.96 -24.45
C LEU A 131 -4.71 -4.26 -23.72
N TYR A 132 -5.04 -3.32 -22.85
CA TYR A 132 -4.09 -2.60 -22.02
C TYR A 132 -4.17 -3.06 -20.57
N ARG A 133 -3.01 -3.19 -19.93
CA ARG A 133 -2.85 -3.48 -18.50
C ARG A 133 -1.91 -2.45 -17.91
N ILE A 134 -2.46 -1.50 -17.16
CA ILE A 134 -1.73 -0.35 -16.61
C ILE A 134 -1.65 -0.47 -15.09
N PRO A 135 -0.47 -0.23 -14.47
CA PRO A 135 -0.37 -0.12 -13.03
C PRO A 135 -1.30 0.99 -12.52
N VAL A 136 -2.15 0.66 -11.56
CA VAL A 136 -3.14 1.61 -10.99
C VAL A 136 -2.44 2.83 -10.37
N GLN A 137 -1.25 2.64 -9.81
CA GLN A 137 -0.41 3.71 -9.26
C GLN A 137 0.04 4.73 -10.32
N GLY A 138 0.12 4.33 -11.59
CA GLY A 138 0.48 5.23 -12.70
C GLY A 138 -0.69 6.02 -13.28
N ILE A 139 -1.92 5.78 -12.81
CA ILE A 139 -3.12 6.46 -13.28
C ILE A 139 -3.37 7.69 -12.41
N LEU A 140 -3.39 8.88 -13.04
CA LEU A 140 -3.66 10.14 -12.36
C LEU A 140 -5.15 10.31 -12.06
N TYR A 141 -5.97 10.16 -13.09
CA TYR A 141 -7.42 10.25 -13.00
C TYR A 141 -8.11 9.64 -14.22
N PHE A 142 -9.40 9.41 -14.08
CA PHE A 142 -10.31 9.06 -15.17
C PHE A 142 -11.25 10.20 -15.46
N GLU A 143 -11.42 10.51 -16.73
CA GLU A 143 -12.36 11.51 -17.25
C GLU A 143 -13.41 10.84 -18.12
N SER A 144 -14.70 11.06 -17.84
CA SER A 144 -15.79 10.67 -18.72
C SER A 144 -16.22 11.87 -19.58
N ARG A 145 -16.05 11.76 -20.88
CA ARG A 145 -16.42 12.80 -21.86
C ARG A 145 -16.94 12.15 -23.14
N ASN A 146 -18.08 12.63 -23.64
CA ASN A 146 -18.69 12.17 -24.89
C ASN A 146 -18.83 10.64 -24.96
N TYR A 147 -19.37 10.02 -23.90
CA TYR A 147 -19.58 8.57 -23.77
C TYR A 147 -18.30 7.72 -23.83
N MET A 148 -17.16 8.34 -23.70
CA MET A 148 -15.85 7.69 -23.66
C MET A 148 -15.19 7.95 -22.31
N LEU A 149 -14.45 6.97 -21.82
CA LEU A 149 -13.56 7.08 -20.69
C LEU A 149 -12.15 7.40 -21.18
N PHE A 150 -11.57 8.44 -20.62
CA PHE A 150 -10.17 8.79 -20.81
C PHE A 150 -9.41 8.40 -19.55
N VAL A 151 -8.38 7.59 -19.70
CA VAL A 151 -7.48 7.15 -18.64
C VAL A 151 -6.23 8.01 -18.72
N HIS A 152 -6.09 8.98 -17.83
CA HIS A 152 -4.96 9.89 -17.79
C HIS A 152 -3.84 9.28 -16.95
N THR A 153 -2.66 9.11 -17.56
CA THR A 153 -1.44 8.64 -16.89
C THR A 153 -0.35 9.69 -17.02
N GLN A 154 0.76 9.52 -16.33
CA GLN A 154 1.92 10.41 -16.45
C GLN A 154 2.53 10.42 -17.87
N GLN A 155 2.34 9.36 -18.65
CA GLN A 155 2.97 9.17 -19.94
C GLN A 155 2.05 9.52 -21.10
N GLN A 156 0.78 9.11 -21.05
CA GLN A 156 -0.17 9.29 -22.13
C GLN A 156 -1.63 9.15 -21.66
N ILE A 157 -2.55 9.47 -22.55
CA ILE A 157 -4.00 9.36 -22.32
C ILE A 157 -4.54 8.22 -23.20
N TYR A 158 -5.22 7.27 -22.56
CA TYR A 158 -5.91 6.18 -23.27
C TYR A 158 -7.40 6.47 -23.36
N LYS A 159 -8.07 5.91 -24.39
CA LYS A 159 -9.52 5.97 -24.55
C LYS A 159 -10.12 4.59 -24.42
N ALA A 160 -11.16 4.43 -23.63
CA ALA A 160 -11.85 3.17 -23.43
C ALA A 160 -13.38 3.36 -23.55
N ARG A 161 -14.09 2.34 -24.03
CA ARG A 161 -15.55 2.30 -24.01
C ARG A 161 -16.04 1.72 -22.69
N LEU A 162 -15.80 2.49 -21.61
CA LEU A 162 -16.21 2.16 -20.25
C LEU A 162 -16.87 3.38 -19.61
N SER A 163 -17.68 3.15 -18.60
CA SER A 163 -18.23 4.22 -17.77
C SER A 163 -17.48 4.30 -16.45
N LEU A 164 -17.50 5.47 -15.81
CA LEU A 164 -16.94 5.62 -14.46
C LEU A 164 -17.66 4.74 -13.41
N LYS A 165 -18.94 4.35 -13.66
CA LYS A 165 -19.67 3.43 -12.79
C LYS A 165 -19.10 2.00 -12.83
N GLU A 166 -18.55 1.59 -13.97
CA GLU A 166 -17.91 0.26 -14.12
C GLU A 166 -16.51 0.24 -13.55
N VAL A 167 -15.81 1.37 -13.57
CA VAL A 167 -14.42 1.50 -13.13
C VAL A 167 -14.31 1.73 -11.62
N GLU A 168 -15.17 2.58 -11.05
CA GLU A 168 -15.12 2.97 -9.64
C GLU A 168 -15.09 1.78 -8.65
N PRO A 169 -15.91 0.72 -8.81
CA PRO A 169 -15.85 -0.45 -7.92
C PRO A 169 -14.54 -1.24 -8.01
N GLN A 170 -13.88 -1.26 -9.17
CA GLN A 170 -12.62 -1.97 -9.38
C GLN A 170 -11.44 -1.28 -8.67
N LEU A 171 -11.58 0.01 -8.36
CA LEU A 171 -10.54 0.87 -7.78
C LEU A 171 -10.85 1.31 -6.34
N SER A 172 -11.89 0.77 -5.72
CA SER A 172 -12.33 1.17 -4.38
C SER A 172 -11.26 0.97 -3.29
N SER A 173 -10.29 0.07 -3.53
CA SER A 173 -9.16 -0.18 -2.62
C SER A 173 -7.90 0.63 -2.93
N ALA A 174 -7.89 1.43 -4.01
CA ALA A 174 -6.69 2.05 -4.56
C ALA A 174 -6.67 3.58 -4.40
N ASN A 175 -7.35 4.11 -3.38
CA ASN A 175 -7.42 5.54 -3.06
C ASN A 175 -7.94 6.42 -4.21
N PHE A 176 -8.85 5.89 -5.03
CA PHE A 176 -9.59 6.69 -6.00
C PHE A 176 -10.84 7.30 -5.41
N LEU A 177 -11.07 8.58 -5.73
CA LEU A 177 -12.20 9.35 -5.23
C LEU A 177 -12.99 9.97 -6.38
N ARG A 178 -14.31 9.74 -6.36
CA ARG A 178 -15.24 10.39 -7.30
C ARG A 178 -15.53 11.82 -6.85
N ILE A 179 -14.98 12.82 -7.55
CA ILE A 179 -15.14 14.25 -7.21
C ILE A 179 -16.17 14.98 -8.07
N HIS A 180 -16.47 14.44 -9.25
CA HIS A 180 -17.41 14.99 -10.21
C HIS A 180 -18.16 13.88 -10.95
N ALA A 181 -19.30 14.19 -11.57
CA ALA A 181 -20.00 13.24 -12.44
C ALA A 181 -19.08 12.67 -13.53
N SER A 182 -18.10 13.44 -13.98
CA SER A 182 -17.18 13.09 -15.04
C SER A 182 -15.75 12.78 -14.59
N PHE A 183 -15.43 12.84 -13.30
CA PHE A 183 -14.05 12.66 -12.82
C PHE A 183 -13.95 11.73 -11.62
N LEU A 184 -13.05 10.74 -11.70
CA LEU A 184 -12.60 9.85 -10.64
C LEU A 184 -11.08 10.02 -10.54
N ILE A 185 -10.58 10.59 -9.44
CA ILE A 185 -9.16 10.96 -9.27
C ILE A 185 -8.43 10.00 -8.34
N ASN A 186 -7.13 9.84 -8.54
CA ASN A 186 -6.24 9.15 -7.63
C ASN A 186 -5.67 10.14 -6.61
N LEU A 187 -5.94 9.93 -5.34
CA LEU A 187 -5.53 10.83 -4.26
C LEU A 187 -4.01 10.94 -4.10
N HIS A 188 -3.26 9.90 -4.51
CA HIS A 188 -1.78 9.94 -4.50
C HIS A 188 -1.18 10.97 -5.46
N HIS A 189 -1.94 11.39 -6.49
CA HIS A 189 -1.47 12.34 -7.51
C HIS A 189 -2.10 13.74 -7.37
N VAL A 190 -2.74 14.01 -6.23
CA VAL A 190 -3.24 15.34 -5.88
C VAL A 190 -2.10 16.17 -5.31
N THR A 191 -1.83 17.33 -5.90
CA THR A 191 -0.81 18.29 -5.43
C THR A 191 -1.39 19.39 -4.56
N HIS A 192 -2.61 19.84 -4.90
CA HIS A 192 -3.26 20.93 -4.17
C HIS A 192 -4.78 20.79 -4.19
N ILE A 193 -5.42 21.18 -3.08
CA ILE A 193 -6.88 21.24 -2.98
C ILE A 193 -7.30 22.63 -2.51
N THR A 194 -8.20 23.26 -3.27
CA THR A 194 -8.90 24.47 -2.88
C THR A 194 -10.33 24.14 -2.46
N LYS A 195 -11.10 25.16 -2.13
CA LYS A 195 -12.54 25.03 -1.84
C LYS A 195 -13.33 24.46 -3.02
N ASP A 196 -12.92 24.72 -4.25
CA ASP A 196 -13.69 24.46 -5.46
C ASP A 196 -13.00 23.54 -6.47
N ASP A 197 -11.68 23.46 -6.43
CA ASP A 197 -10.87 22.77 -7.42
C ASP A 197 -9.81 21.87 -6.77
N ILE A 198 -9.40 20.86 -7.51
CA ILE A 198 -8.26 19.99 -7.19
C ILE A 198 -7.23 20.13 -8.31
N GLU A 199 -5.99 20.37 -7.94
CA GLU A 199 -4.85 20.32 -8.85
C GLU A 199 -4.21 18.93 -8.81
N MET A 200 -4.06 18.35 -9.99
CA MET A 200 -3.40 17.05 -10.18
C MET A 200 -1.91 17.27 -10.50
N GLN A 201 -1.12 16.20 -10.40
CA GLN A 201 0.33 16.22 -10.62
C GLN A 201 0.74 16.65 -12.05
N ASP A 202 -0.16 16.54 -13.03
CA ASP A 202 -0.01 17.04 -14.40
C ASP A 202 -0.47 18.51 -14.56
N HIS A 203 -0.67 19.22 -13.43
CA HIS A 203 -1.19 20.60 -13.34
C HIS A 203 -2.62 20.78 -13.88
N GLN A 204 -3.35 19.69 -14.13
CA GLN A 204 -4.76 19.79 -14.48
C GLN A 204 -5.59 20.24 -13.28
N LEU A 205 -6.34 21.33 -13.44
CA LEU A 205 -7.33 21.77 -12.46
C LEU A 205 -8.68 21.10 -12.74
N ILE A 206 -9.21 20.38 -11.76
CA ILE A 206 -10.48 19.65 -11.87
C ILE A 206 -11.47 20.20 -10.83
N LYS A 207 -12.63 20.68 -11.30
CA LYS A 207 -13.69 21.22 -10.42
C LYS A 207 -14.37 20.14 -9.61
N ILE A 208 -14.56 20.40 -8.32
CA ILE A 208 -15.32 19.56 -7.41
C ILE A 208 -16.81 19.88 -7.58
N SER A 209 -17.65 18.85 -7.76
CA SER A 209 -19.12 19.05 -7.76
C SER A 209 -19.60 19.65 -6.44
N ARG A 210 -20.53 20.60 -6.49
CA ARG A 210 -21.02 21.34 -5.30
C ARG A 210 -21.49 20.42 -4.17
N ASN A 211 -22.19 19.35 -4.52
CA ASN A 211 -22.73 18.37 -3.58
C ASN A 211 -21.67 17.40 -3.02
N ARG A 212 -20.45 17.37 -3.55
CA ARG A 212 -19.38 16.44 -3.13
C ARG A 212 -18.26 17.13 -2.33
N LYS A 213 -18.27 18.46 -2.20
CA LYS A 213 -17.17 19.22 -1.58
C LYS A 213 -16.84 18.75 -0.18
N LYS A 214 -17.84 18.55 0.69
CA LYS A 214 -17.63 18.09 2.06
C LYS A 214 -17.00 16.70 2.12
N ASP A 215 -17.51 15.80 1.31
CA ASP A 215 -17.04 14.40 1.27
C ASP A 215 -15.62 14.31 0.71
N VAL A 216 -15.31 15.12 -0.31
CA VAL A 216 -13.97 15.17 -0.93
C VAL A 216 -12.94 15.69 0.06
N ILE A 217 -13.21 16.78 0.77
CA ILE A 217 -12.30 17.35 1.77
C ILE A 217 -12.09 16.35 2.91
N ALA A 218 -13.17 15.72 3.41
CA ALA A 218 -13.08 14.73 4.47
C ALA A 218 -12.25 13.50 4.05
N ALA A 219 -12.50 12.98 2.84
CA ALA A 219 -11.77 11.84 2.30
C ALA A 219 -10.28 12.15 2.10
N PHE A 220 -9.95 13.33 1.58
CA PHE A 220 -8.55 13.75 1.42
C PHE A 220 -7.85 13.97 2.75
N THR A 221 -8.51 14.58 3.73
CA THR A 221 -7.96 14.77 5.08
C THR A 221 -7.67 13.42 5.76
N LYS A 222 -8.56 12.45 5.59
CA LYS A 222 -8.35 11.08 6.07
C LYS A 222 -7.16 10.43 5.36
N PHE A 223 -7.13 10.49 4.03
CA PHE A 223 -6.04 9.96 3.21
C PHE A 223 -4.67 10.54 3.60
N ALA A 224 -4.59 11.88 3.79
CA ALA A 224 -3.35 12.53 4.20
C ALA A 224 -2.85 12.06 5.58
N ARG A 225 -3.76 11.85 6.55
CA ARG A 225 -3.39 11.33 7.88
C ARG A 225 -2.90 9.88 7.86
N GLU A 226 -3.38 9.07 6.93
CA GLU A 226 -3.05 7.64 6.83
C GLU A 226 -1.78 7.38 6.01
N ASN A 227 -1.25 8.40 5.32
CA ASN A 227 -0.11 8.29 4.38
C ASN A 227 1.00 9.32 4.66
N ILE A 228 1.02 9.91 5.87
CA ILE A 228 2.14 10.70 6.41
C ILE A 228 3.08 9.78 7.16
#